data_90c080651ad7c64d8a9067c6b0948af0
#
_entry.id   90c080651ad7c64d8a9067c6b0948af0
#
_cell.length_a   1.000
_cell.length_b   1.000
_cell.length_c   1.000
_cell.angle_alpha   90.00
_cell.angle_beta   90.00
_cell.angle_gamma   90.00
#
_symmetry.space_group_name_H-M   'P 1'
#
loop_
_entity.id
_entity.type
_entity.pdbx_description
1 polymer ?
#
loop_
_entity_poly.entity_id
_entity_poly.type
_entity_poly.pdbx_seq_one_letter_code
_entity_poly.pdbx_strand_id
1 'polypeptide(L)'
;MPSVAEILLNNIGHINESAMVHSSFFYAKNGGSQFLADTLARGLKVRYRQEAVNILPKDGKWLVQGELFDRVVFTGNVRQLGDCFPCMDELRPFFPRISELRFHGTTSVLCRISPNDYSWIYMPSPSHRSHRIICTGNFSRNNNNGDITTATIEFSEQMTEGEIRRQLELIPFSPVYLAHHWEEYTYPVQDVSSRTLIRELKECLEPKGIYLLGRFAEWEYYNMDAAMGAALDLDKRLAAEQMTRG
;
A
#
# COMPACT_ATOMS: atom_id res chain seq x y z
N MET A 1 8.07 4.94 18.36
CA MET A 1 8.71 3.66 18.02
C MET A 1 9.54 3.24 19.20
N PRO A 2 9.54 1.95 19.60
CA PRO A 2 10.43 1.46 20.64
C PRO A 2 11.90 1.66 20.23
N SER A 3 12.78 1.85 21.19
CA SER A 3 14.21 1.96 20.95
C SER A 3 14.79 0.61 20.47
N VAL A 4 15.93 0.64 19.77
CA VAL A 4 16.61 -0.60 19.33
C VAL A 4 16.94 -1.50 20.53
N ALA A 5 17.29 -0.93 21.68
CA ALA A 5 17.55 -1.66 22.91
C ALA A 5 16.29 -2.36 23.44
N GLU A 6 15.13 -1.71 23.42
CA GLU A 6 13.86 -2.34 23.82
C GLU A 6 13.47 -3.48 22.88
N ILE A 7 13.64 -3.29 21.57
CA ILE A 7 13.39 -4.34 20.58
C ILE A 7 14.30 -5.57 20.86
N LEU A 8 15.58 -5.35 21.08
CA LEU A 8 16.53 -6.43 21.39
C LEU A 8 16.21 -7.13 22.71
N LEU A 9 15.93 -6.39 23.78
CA LEU A 9 15.58 -6.94 25.07
C LEU A 9 14.27 -7.74 25.04
N ASN A 10 13.26 -7.24 24.35
CA ASN A 10 11.97 -7.93 24.20
C ASN A 10 12.13 -9.23 23.39
N ASN A 11 12.95 -9.23 22.34
CA ASN A 11 13.19 -10.44 21.53
C ASN A 11 14.04 -11.48 22.26
N ILE A 12 15.09 -11.06 22.99
CA ILE A 12 15.97 -11.99 23.76
C ILE A 12 15.25 -12.53 25.00
N GLY A 13 14.49 -11.67 25.66
CA GLY A 13 13.79 -12.02 26.91
C GLY A 13 12.43 -12.69 26.71
N HIS A 14 11.92 -12.80 25.48
CA HIS A 14 10.54 -13.19 25.19
C HIS A 14 9.52 -12.39 26.02
N ILE A 15 9.87 -11.14 26.37
CA ILE A 15 9.11 -10.28 27.26
C ILE A 15 8.15 -9.44 26.41
N ASN A 16 6.88 -9.76 26.49
CA ASN A 16 5.73 -8.97 26.06
C ASN A 16 5.72 -8.42 24.61
N GLU A 17 5.04 -9.11 23.73
CA GLU A 17 4.68 -8.64 22.38
C GLU A 17 3.78 -7.37 22.41
N SER A 18 3.25 -6.95 23.55
CA SER A 18 2.36 -5.80 23.67
C SER A 18 2.99 -4.45 23.31
N ALA A 19 4.34 -4.35 23.34
CA ALA A 19 5.08 -3.16 22.93
C ALA A 19 5.55 -3.20 21.47
N MET A 20 5.35 -4.30 20.77
CA MET A 20 5.72 -4.44 19.35
C MET A 20 4.75 -3.66 18.46
N VAL A 21 5.29 -3.07 17.41
CA VAL A 21 4.48 -2.46 16.35
C VAL A 21 3.56 -3.55 15.78
N HIS A 22 2.25 -3.29 15.76
CA HIS A 22 1.22 -4.26 15.34
C HIS A 22 0.97 -5.45 16.31
N SER A 23 1.26 -5.29 17.60
CA SER A 23 0.89 -6.30 18.62
C SER A 23 -0.62 -6.58 18.66
N SER A 24 -1.44 -5.62 18.25
CA SER A 24 -2.87 -5.75 18.08
C SER A 24 -3.37 -4.94 16.89
N PHE A 25 -4.45 -5.38 16.27
CA PHE A 25 -5.10 -4.68 15.15
C PHE A 25 -6.59 -5.01 15.11
N PHE A 26 -7.35 -4.10 14.49
CA PHE A 26 -8.77 -4.34 14.21
C PHE A 26 -8.92 -4.94 12.82
N TYR A 27 -9.83 -5.89 12.68
CA TYR A 27 -10.16 -6.52 11.42
C TYR A 27 -11.66 -6.65 11.24
N ALA A 28 -12.15 -6.51 10.01
CA ALA A 28 -13.58 -6.66 9.73
C ALA A 28 -14.05 -8.10 9.99
N LYS A 29 -15.15 -8.27 10.72
CA LYS A 29 -15.73 -9.58 11.00
C LYS A 29 -16.12 -10.31 9.71
N ASN A 30 -16.59 -9.57 8.70
CA ASN A 30 -17.00 -10.07 7.38
C ASN A 30 -16.41 -9.22 6.27
N GLY A 31 -16.18 -9.82 5.11
CA GLY A 31 -15.77 -9.10 3.89
C GLY A 31 -14.29 -8.70 3.82
N GLY A 32 -13.49 -9.10 4.82
CA GLY A 32 -12.05 -8.82 4.80
C GLY A 32 -11.72 -7.34 4.78
N SER A 33 -10.53 -7.00 4.29
CA SER A 33 -10.10 -5.59 4.13
C SER A 33 -10.94 -4.83 3.08
N GLN A 34 -11.54 -5.53 2.12
CA GLN A 34 -12.39 -4.95 1.09
C GLN A 34 -13.63 -4.25 1.68
N PHE A 35 -14.14 -4.75 2.82
CA PHE A 35 -15.25 -4.12 3.53
C PHE A 35 -15.01 -2.63 3.83
N LEU A 36 -13.77 -2.25 4.17
CA LEU A 36 -13.43 -0.84 4.44
C LEU A 36 -13.53 0.00 3.17
N ALA A 37 -12.92 -0.47 2.08
CA ALA A 37 -12.97 0.25 0.78
C ALA A 37 -14.41 0.39 0.28
N ASP A 38 -15.20 -0.68 0.33
CA ASP A 38 -16.60 -0.68 -0.09
C ASP A 38 -17.46 0.25 0.78
N THR A 39 -17.16 0.32 2.08
CA THR A 39 -17.87 1.20 3.00
C THR A 39 -17.54 2.66 2.76
N LEU A 40 -16.28 3.00 2.55
CA LEU A 40 -15.84 4.36 2.23
C LEU A 40 -16.33 4.83 0.85
N ALA A 41 -16.46 3.91 -0.11
CA ALA A 41 -16.95 4.24 -1.45
C ALA A 41 -18.47 4.46 -1.54
N ARG A 42 -19.23 4.13 -0.48
CA ARG A 42 -20.70 4.28 -0.51
C ARG A 42 -21.13 5.72 -0.73
N GLY A 43 -21.96 5.91 -1.75
CA GLY A 43 -22.48 7.24 -2.11
C GLY A 43 -21.51 8.12 -2.89
N LEU A 44 -20.28 7.66 -3.15
CA LEU A 44 -19.32 8.36 -4.00
C LEU A 44 -19.55 8.00 -5.48
N LYS A 45 -19.32 8.99 -6.36
CA LYS A 45 -19.31 8.80 -7.81
C LYS A 45 -17.98 8.19 -8.25
N VAL A 46 -17.86 6.86 -8.15
CA VAL A 46 -16.66 6.12 -8.57
C VAL A 46 -16.83 5.61 -10.00
N ARG A 47 -15.83 5.85 -10.83
CA ARG A 47 -15.78 5.36 -12.22
C ARG A 47 -14.76 4.24 -12.31
N TYR A 48 -15.22 3.01 -12.32
CA TYR A 48 -14.37 1.84 -12.46
C TYR A 48 -13.94 1.62 -13.91
N ARG A 49 -12.77 0.98 -14.10
CA ARG A 49 -12.19 0.65 -15.41
C ARG A 49 -11.98 1.87 -16.32
N GLN A 50 -11.73 3.02 -15.70
CA GLN A 50 -11.39 4.25 -16.38
C GLN A 50 -10.07 4.77 -15.85
N GLU A 51 -9.05 4.70 -16.68
CA GLU A 51 -7.74 5.25 -16.36
C GLU A 51 -7.74 6.76 -16.61
N ALA A 52 -7.34 7.53 -15.62
CA ALA A 52 -7.21 8.98 -15.74
C ALA A 52 -5.86 9.34 -16.34
N VAL A 53 -5.81 9.41 -17.67
CA VAL A 53 -4.65 9.86 -18.46
C VAL A 53 -4.98 11.17 -19.16
N ASN A 54 -3.95 11.90 -19.61
CA ASN A 54 -4.13 13.18 -20.33
C ASN A 54 -4.95 14.20 -19.53
N ILE A 55 -4.57 14.41 -18.28
CA ILE A 55 -5.12 15.48 -17.45
C ILE A 55 -4.52 16.80 -17.95
N LEU A 56 -5.37 17.66 -18.52
CA LEU A 56 -4.95 18.86 -19.24
C LEU A 56 -5.42 20.14 -18.54
N PRO A 57 -4.59 21.19 -18.50
CA PRO A 57 -5.06 22.48 -18.02
C PRO A 57 -6.04 23.08 -19.03
N LYS A 58 -7.19 23.61 -18.55
CA LYS A 58 -8.18 24.28 -19.35
C LYS A 58 -8.95 25.31 -18.51
N ASP A 59 -8.94 26.57 -18.94
CA ASP A 59 -9.71 27.67 -18.33
C ASP A 59 -9.46 27.81 -16.81
N GLY A 60 -8.22 27.62 -16.36
CA GLY A 60 -7.85 27.69 -14.94
C GLY A 60 -8.26 26.45 -14.11
N LYS A 61 -8.75 25.40 -14.78
CA LYS A 61 -9.18 24.12 -14.22
C LYS A 61 -8.43 22.95 -14.86
N TRP A 62 -8.70 21.73 -14.39
CA TRP A 62 -8.17 20.50 -14.93
C TRP A 62 -9.25 19.74 -15.71
N LEU A 63 -9.00 19.52 -16.99
CA LEU A 63 -9.85 18.67 -17.84
C LEU A 63 -9.42 17.21 -17.67
N VAL A 64 -10.32 16.40 -17.10
CA VAL A 64 -10.12 14.97 -16.91
C VAL A 64 -11.26 14.23 -17.61
N GLN A 65 -10.95 13.47 -18.66
CA GLN A 65 -11.94 12.68 -19.42
C GLN A 65 -13.20 13.48 -19.82
N GLY A 66 -13.01 14.72 -20.23
CA GLY A 66 -14.11 15.60 -20.72
C GLY A 66 -14.83 16.40 -19.63
N GLU A 67 -14.51 16.21 -18.37
CA GLU A 67 -15.08 16.98 -17.24
C GLU A 67 -14.03 17.93 -16.66
N LEU A 68 -14.46 19.12 -16.19
CA LEU A 68 -13.59 20.12 -15.57
C LEU A 68 -13.63 20.02 -14.06
N PHE A 69 -12.44 20.05 -13.43
CA PHE A 69 -12.25 20.00 -11.99
C PHE A 69 -11.35 21.14 -11.53
N ASP A 70 -11.68 21.72 -10.39
CA ASP A 70 -10.88 22.79 -9.77
C ASP A 70 -9.59 22.25 -9.15
N ARG A 71 -9.60 21.00 -8.71
CA ARG A 71 -8.49 20.34 -8.03
C ARG A 71 -8.40 18.89 -8.46
N VAL A 72 -7.18 18.33 -8.42
CA VAL A 72 -6.88 16.92 -8.66
C VAL A 72 -6.14 16.36 -7.45
N VAL A 73 -6.63 15.29 -6.85
CA VAL A 73 -5.89 14.50 -5.86
C VAL A 73 -5.37 13.27 -6.57
N PHE A 74 -4.06 13.25 -6.82
CA PHE A 74 -3.39 12.14 -7.49
C PHE A 74 -3.02 11.07 -6.46
N THR A 75 -3.61 9.89 -6.56
CA THR A 75 -3.36 8.74 -5.67
C THR A 75 -2.65 7.59 -6.36
N GLY A 76 -2.33 7.75 -7.64
CA GLY A 76 -1.63 6.76 -8.44
C GLY A 76 -0.14 6.68 -8.10
N ASN A 77 0.58 5.87 -8.88
CA ASN A 77 2.02 5.78 -8.75
C ASN A 77 2.69 7.04 -9.31
N VAL A 78 3.48 7.75 -8.51
CA VAL A 78 4.17 8.98 -8.91
C VAL A 78 5.09 8.77 -10.14
N ARG A 79 5.54 7.55 -10.39
CA ARG A 79 6.31 7.19 -11.60
C ARG A 79 5.51 7.38 -12.89
N GLN A 80 4.18 7.38 -12.81
CA GLN A 80 3.26 7.60 -13.95
C GLN A 80 2.79 9.06 -14.04
N LEU A 81 3.30 9.94 -13.19
CA LEU A 81 2.84 11.34 -13.12
C LEU A 81 3.00 12.06 -14.45
N GLY A 82 4.09 11.82 -15.18
CA GLY A 82 4.32 12.41 -16.50
C GLY A 82 3.30 11.98 -17.56
N ASP A 83 2.88 10.73 -17.53
CA ASP A 83 1.88 10.19 -18.46
C ASP A 83 0.48 10.75 -18.15
N CYS A 84 0.21 10.98 -16.85
CA CYS A 84 -1.06 11.58 -16.43
C CYS A 84 -1.14 13.07 -16.78
N PHE A 85 -0.04 13.82 -16.71
CA PHE A 85 0.03 15.26 -16.95
C PHE A 85 0.99 15.63 -18.10
N PRO A 86 0.75 15.21 -19.34
CA PRO A 86 1.70 15.33 -20.45
C PRO A 86 2.03 16.77 -20.86
N CYS A 87 1.17 17.73 -20.53
CA CYS A 87 1.33 19.15 -20.87
C CYS A 87 2.00 19.99 -19.76
N MET A 88 2.50 19.35 -18.70
CA MET A 88 3.17 20.05 -17.61
C MET A 88 4.69 20.01 -17.79
N ASP A 89 5.23 20.98 -18.51
CA ASP A 89 6.69 21.06 -18.75
C ASP A 89 7.49 21.23 -17.45
N GLU A 90 6.88 21.78 -16.41
CA GLU A 90 7.50 21.93 -15.09
C GLU A 90 7.80 20.60 -14.40
N LEU A 91 7.17 19.51 -14.81
CA LEU A 91 7.48 18.17 -14.30
C LEU A 91 8.72 17.54 -14.94
N ARG A 92 9.15 18.01 -16.12
CA ARG A 92 10.29 17.42 -16.83
C ARG A 92 11.59 17.33 -16.02
N PRO A 93 11.96 18.34 -15.21
CA PRO A 93 13.18 18.27 -14.40
C PRO A 93 13.14 17.16 -13.34
N PHE A 94 11.95 16.67 -12.95
CA PHE A 94 11.79 15.64 -11.95
C PHE A 94 11.86 14.21 -12.53
N PHE A 95 11.61 14.02 -13.84
CA PHE A 95 11.52 12.68 -14.44
C PHE A 95 12.75 11.81 -14.24
N PRO A 96 13.99 12.29 -14.36
CA PRO A 96 15.16 11.45 -14.10
C PRO A 96 15.14 10.90 -12.66
N ARG A 97 14.85 11.75 -11.68
CA ARG A 97 14.80 11.37 -10.27
C ARG A 97 13.60 10.46 -9.95
N ILE A 98 12.45 10.68 -10.60
CA ILE A 98 11.28 9.82 -10.50
C ILE A 98 11.60 8.41 -11.03
N SER A 99 12.36 8.31 -12.14
CA SER A 99 12.74 7.01 -12.70
C SER A 99 13.67 6.19 -11.80
N GLU A 100 14.45 6.86 -10.94
CA GLU A 100 15.35 6.25 -9.97
C GLU A 100 14.67 5.77 -8.69
N LEU A 101 13.39 6.11 -8.48
CA LEU A 101 12.63 5.66 -7.31
C LEU A 101 12.56 4.13 -7.26
N ARG A 102 13.05 3.57 -6.16
CA ARG A 102 13.12 2.12 -5.95
C ARG A 102 11.90 1.61 -5.20
N PHE A 103 11.48 0.41 -5.53
CA PHE A 103 10.32 -0.26 -4.93
C PHE A 103 10.56 -1.77 -4.85
N HIS A 104 9.74 -2.45 -4.08
CA HIS A 104 9.68 -3.91 -4.01
C HIS A 104 8.30 -4.37 -4.44
N GLY A 105 8.29 -5.43 -5.25
CA GLY A 105 7.10 -6.20 -5.52
C GLY A 105 6.93 -7.37 -4.55
N THR A 106 5.78 -8.02 -4.61
CA THR A 106 5.47 -9.18 -3.76
C THR A 106 4.65 -10.20 -4.52
N THR A 107 5.08 -11.46 -4.52
CA THR A 107 4.24 -12.61 -4.85
C THR A 107 3.50 -13.04 -3.60
N SER A 108 2.19 -12.86 -3.59
CA SER A 108 1.29 -13.29 -2.52
C SER A 108 0.65 -14.62 -2.90
N VAL A 109 0.85 -15.65 -2.10
CA VAL A 109 0.34 -17.01 -2.35
C VAL A 109 -0.70 -17.37 -1.32
N LEU A 110 -1.95 -17.52 -1.74
CA LEU A 110 -3.02 -18.05 -0.89
C LEU A 110 -2.85 -19.55 -0.74
N CYS A 111 -2.82 -20.00 0.48
CA CYS A 111 -2.67 -21.41 0.85
C CYS A 111 -3.72 -21.86 1.87
N ARG A 112 -4.06 -23.15 1.83
CA ARG A 112 -4.61 -23.83 3.00
C ARG A 112 -3.43 -24.29 3.85
N ILE A 113 -3.51 -24.11 5.18
CA ILE A 113 -2.46 -24.50 6.13
C ILE A 113 -3.05 -25.31 7.28
N SER A 114 -2.18 -26.00 8.02
CA SER A 114 -2.56 -26.64 9.29
C SER A 114 -3.04 -25.56 10.30
N PRO A 115 -4.05 -25.87 11.11
CA PRO A 115 -4.52 -24.95 12.15
C PRO A 115 -3.41 -24.50 13.09
N ASN A 116 -3.44 -23.22 13.46
CA ASN A 116 -2.49 -22.59 14.39
C ASN A 116 -3.13 -21.32 14.98
N ASP A 117 -2.51 -20.74 16.01
CA ASP A 117 -3.01 -19.56 16.73
C ASP A 117 -2.27 -18.26 16.35
N TYR A 118 -1.39 -18.29 15.34
CA TYR A 118 -0.62 -17.11 14.94
C TYR A 118 -1.42 -16.18 14.03
N SER A 119 -1.14 -14.88 14.13
CA SER A 119 -1.59 -13.87 13.15
C SER A 119 -0.56 -13.68 12.04
N TRP A 120 0.71 -13.51 12.42
CA TRP A 120 1.86 -13.35 11.54
C TRP A 120 3.04 -14.20 11.99
N ILE A 121 3.78 -14.69 11.03
CA ILE A 121 5.04 -15.41 11.27
C ILE A 121 6.08 -14.83 10.31
N TYR A 122 7.11 -14.21 10.85
CA TYR A 122 8.27 -13.80 10.07
C TYR A 122 9.21 -14.99 9.89
N MET A 123 9.77 -15.11 8.68
CA MET A 123 10.48 -16.29 8.21
C MET A 123 11.94 -15.92 7.84
N PRO A 124 12.84 -15.72 8.81
CA PRO A 124 14.22 -15.30 8.52
C PRO A 124 15.13 -16.43 8.05
N SER A 125 14.63 -17.65 7.90
CA SER A 125 15.43 -18.80 7.53
C SER A 125 15.92 -18.74 6.08
N PRO A 126 17.20 -19.06 5.79
CA PRO A 126 17.69 -19.16 4.42
C PRO A 126 17.24 -20.44 3.69
N SER A 127 16.53 -21.35 4.36
CA SER A 127 16.08 -22.61 3.77
C SER A 127 14.95 -22.44 2.74
N HIS A 128 14.28 -21.30 2.75
CA HIS A 128 13.19 -20.95 1.83
C HIS A 128 13.24 -19.46 1.49
N ARG A 129 12.60 -19.07 0.38
CA ARG A 129 12.59 -17.70 -0.15
C ARG A 129 11.46 -16.83 0.42
N SER A 130 10.50 -17.42 1.15
CA SER A 130 9.42 -16.63 1.75
C SER A 130 9.93 -15.85 2.96
N HIS A 131 9.42 -14.63 3.15
CA HIS A 131 9.81 -13.78 4.26
C HIS A 131 8.76 -13.73 5.38
N ARG A 132 7.51 -14.11 5.08
CA ARG A 132 6.45 -14.19 6.11
C ARG A 132 5.26 -15.05 5.70
N ILE A 133 4.55 -15.53 6.72
CA ILE A 133 3.22 -16.13 6.61
C ILE A 133 2.25 -15.19 7.31
N ILE A 134 1.16 -14.82 6.65
CA ILE A 134 0.05 -14.06 7.22
C ILE A 134 -1.10 -15.04 7.38
N CYS A 135 -1.43 -15.41 8.60
CA CYS A 135 -2.49 -16.37 8.92
C CYS A 135 -3.86 -15.70 8.80
N THR A 136 -4.22 -15.28 7.59
CA THR A 136 -5.43 -14.51 7.28
C THR A 136 -6.71 -15.19 7.74
N GLY A 137 -6.73 -16.50 7.79
CA GLY A 137 -7.84 -17.29 8.34
C GLY A 137 -8.10 -17.00 9.83
N ASN A 138 -7.06 -16.65 10.60
CA ASN A 138 -7.16 -16.37 12.02
C ASN A 138 -7.64 -14.96 12.34
N PHE A 139 -7.68 -14.05 11.36
CA PHE A 139 -8.13 -12.65 11.55
C PHE A 139 -9.63 -12.54 11.82
N SER A 140 -10.41 -13.46 11.25
CA SER A 140 -11.84 -13.59 11.53
C SER A 140 -12.28 -15.02 11.30
N ARG A 141 -13.18 -15.52 12.18
CA ARG A 141 -13.78 -16.86 12.03
C ARG A 141 -14.50 -17.02 10.69
N ASN A 142 -14.94 -15.92 10.07
CA ASN A 142 -15.66 -15.92 8.79
C ASN A 142 -14.72 -15.91 7.57
N ASN A 143 -13.40 -15.82 7.79
CA ASN A 143 -12.40 -15.96 6.71
C ASN A 143 -12.15 -17.43 6.33
N ASN A 144 -12.53 -18.36 7.20
CA ASN A 144 -12.38 -19.79 6.97
C ASN A 144 -13.70 -20.42 6.54
N ASN A 145 -13.64 -21.52 5.79
CA ASN A 145 -14.79 -22.32 5.41
C ASN A 145 -14.74 -23.66 6.18
N GLY A 146 -15.49 -23.75 7.27
CA GLY A 146 -15.45 -24.91 8.17
C GLY A 146 -14.09 -25.05 8.86
N ASP A 147 -13.51 -26.24 8.81
CA ASP A 147 -12.21 -26.56 9.41
C ASP A 147 -11.00 -26.18 8.55
N ILE A 148 -11.22 -25.47 7.42
CA ILE A 148 -10.15 -25.06 6.52
C ILE A 148 -9.56 -23.72 7.04
N THR A 149 -8.32 -23.77 7.47
CA THR A 149 -7.53 -22.57 7.82
C THR A 149 -6.74 -22.09 6.61
N THR A 150 -6.82 -20.79 6.34
CA THR A 150 -6.10 -20.17 5.20
C THR A 150 -5.02 -19.22 5.67
N ALA A 151 -3.99 -19.07 4.84
CA ALA A 151 -2.91 -18.09 5.03
C ALA A 151 -2.47 -17.53 3.69
N THR A 152 -1.84 -16.36 3.74
CA THR A 152 -1.08 -15.79 2.63
C THR A 152 0.40 -15.91 2.94
N ILE A 153 1.15 -16.53 2.04
CA ILE A 153 2.62 -16.65 2.12
C ILE A 153 3.20 -15.68 1.10
N GLU A 154 4.17 -14.86 1.53
CA GLU A 154 4.71 -13.80 0.70
C GLU A 154 6.18 -14.03 0.36
N PHE A 155 6.52 -13.73 -0.90
CA PHE A 155 7.85 -13.75 -1.49
C PHE A 155 8.15 -12.38 -2.09
N SER A 156 9.39 -11.90 -1.94
CA SER A 156 9.82 -10.57 -2.42
C SER A 156 10.18 -10.53 -3.91
N GLU A 157 9.83 -11.55 -4.68
CA GLU A 157 10.17 -11.70 -6.09
C GLU A 157 9.01 -12.30 -6.87
N GLN A 158 9.00 -12.06 -8.16
CA GLN A 158 8.05 -12.71 -9.06
C GLN A 158 8.39 -14.19 -9.21
N MET A 159 7.42 -15.06 -9.01
CA MET A 159 7.60 -16.52 -9.04
C MET A 159 6.58 -17.20 -9.92
N THR A 160 7.01 -18.26 -10.59
CA THR A 160 6.11 -19.20 -11.27
C THR A 160 5.43 -20.14 -10.27
N GLU A 161 4.27 -20.69 -10.63
CA GLU A 161 3.57 -21.65 -9.78
C GLU A 161 4.44 -22.86 -9.42
N GLY A 162 5.27 -23.35 -10.37
CA GLY A 162 6.17 -24.48 -10.12
C GLY A 162 7.25 -24.17 -9.07
N GLU A 163 7.79 -22.96 -9.07
CA GLU A 163 8.73 -22.51 -8.04
C GLU A 163 8.03 -22.33 -6.68
N ILE A 164 6.85 -21.72 -6.67
CA ILE A 164 6.04 -21.57 -5.47
C ILE A 164 5.80 -22.93 -4.83
N ARG A 165 5.31 -23.92 -5.56
CA ARG A 165 5.02 -25.25 -5.03
C ARG A 165 6.25 -25.90 -4.39
N ARG A 166 7.43 -25.81 -5.04
CA ARG A 166 8.68 -26.31 -4.45
C ARG A 166 9.06 -25.59 -3.15
N GLN A 167 8.83 -24.26 -3.08
CA GLN A 167 9.11 -23.50 -1.86
C GLN A 167 8.14 -23.85 -0.73
N LEU A 168 6.86 -24.10 -1.03
CA LEU A 168 5.85 -24.48 -0.04
C LEU A 168 6.20 -25.79 0.70
N GLU A 169 6.92 -26.71 0.07
CA GLU A 169 7.40 -27.95 0.70
C GLU A 169 8.41 -27.69 1.84
N LEU A 170 9.07 -26.54 1.82
CA LEU A 170 10.08 -26.15 2.82
C LEU A 170 9.49 -25.29 3.94
N ILE A 171 8.21 -24.93 3.88
CA ILE A 171 7.56 -23.99 4.79
C ILE A 171 6.71 -24.77 5.83
N PRO A 172 6.72 -24.34 7.10
CA PRO A 172 5.94 -25.00 8.14
C PRO A 172 4.45 -24.89 7.91
N PHE A 173 3.64 -25.67 8.66
CA PHE A 173 2.18 -25.77 8.60
C PHE A 173 1.63 -26.44 7.34
N SER A 174 2.46 -27.19 6.61
CA SER A 174 2.06 -28.00 5.45
C SER A 174 1.18 -27.21 4.46
N PRO A 175 1.65 -26.09 3.92
CA PRO A 175 0.83 -25.23 3.07
C PRO A 175 0.48 -25.94 1.76
N VAL A 176 -0.79 -25.87 1.40
CA VAL A 176 -1.32 -26.38 0.11
C VAL A 176 -1.71 -25.18 -0.74
N TYR A 177 -1.08 -25.05 -1.89
CA TYR A 177 -1.31 -23.98 -2.86
C TYR A 177 -2.78 -23.91 -3.31
N LEU A 178 -3.35 -22.70 -3.34
CA LEU A 178 -4.68 -22.41 -3.88
C LEU A 178 -4.62 -21.44 -5.06
N ALA A 179 -3.94 -20.30 -4.89
CA ALA A 179 -3.78 -19.27 -5.91
C ALA A 179 -2.58 -18.38 -5.60
N HIS A 180 -2.09 -17.62 -6.56
CA HIS A 180 -1.09 -16.59 -6.32
C HIS A 180 -1.33 -15.37 -7.20
N HIS A 181 -0.78 -14.24 -6.76
CA HIS A 181 -0.74 -12.99 -7.50
C HIS A 181 0.60 -12.32 -7.31
N TRP A 182 1.15 -11.76 -8.38
CA TRP A 182 2.30 -10.87 -8.34
C TRP A 182 1.83 -9.43 -8.41
N GLU A 183 2.28 -8.61 -7.44
CA GLU A 183 2.10 -7.16 -7.46
C GLU A 183 3.48 -6.51 -7.52
N GLU A 184 3.76 -5.81 -8.61
CA GLU A 184 5.05 -5.15 -8.82
C GLU A 184 5.29 -4.02 -7.83
N TYR A 185 4.25 -3.23 -7.55
CA TYR A 185 4.33 -2.06 -6.68
C TYR A 185 3.68 -2.32 -5.33
N THR A 186 4.40 -2.98 -4.43
CA THR A 186 3.88 -3.25 -3.07
C THR A 186 4.45 -2.28 -2.05
N TYR A 187 5.75 -2.03 -2.08
CA TYR A 187 6.43 -1.21 -1.10
C TYR A 187 7.40 -0.21 -1.73
N PRO A 188 7.21 1.13 -1.52
CA PRO A 188 8.20 2.12 -1.88
C PRO A 188 9.43 1.98 -0.99
N VAL A 189 10.63 2.08 -1.58
CA VAL A 189 11.88 2.18 -0.82
C VAL A 189 12.13 3.65 -0.52
N GLN A 190 12.10 3.99 0.76
CA GLN A 190 12.27 5.34 1.24
C GLN A 190 13.73 5.64 1.57
N ASP A 191 14.21 6.77 1.10
CA ASP A 191 15.50 7.34 1.49
C ASP A 191 15.41 8.88 1.52
N VAL A 192 16.51 9.54 1.87
CA VAL A 192 16.55 11.01 1.94
C VAL A 192 16.26 11.66 0.59
N SER A 193 16.73 11.03 -0.50
CA SER A 193 16.57 11.58 -1.85
C SER A 193 15.13 11.48 -2.33
N SER A 194 14.45 10.36 -2.08
CA SER A 194 13.04 10.18 -2.42
C SER A 194 12.14 11.14 -1.64
N ARG A 195 12.39 11.35 -0.35
CA ARG A 195 11.64 12.32 0.47
C ARG A 195 11.82 13.76 -0.02
N THR A 196 13.06 14.12 -0.40
CA THR A 196 13.34 15.45 -0.97
C THR A 196 12.62 15.64 -2.29
N LEU A 197 12.65 14.65 -3.18
CA LEU A 197 11.94 14.66 -4.46
C LEU A 197 10.44 14.88 -4.28
N ILE A 198 9.81 14.11 -3.40
CA ILE A 198 8.35 14.21 -3.17
C ILE A 198 7.96 15.57 -2.58
N ARG A 199 8.77 16.13 -1.67
CA ARG A 199 8.54 17.48 -1.14
C ARG A 199 8.58 18.52 -2.26
N GLU A 200 9.60 18.50 -3.11
CA GLU A 200 9.74 19.43 -4.23
C GLU A 200 8.61 19.27 -5.27
N LEU A 201 8.17 18.03 -5.53
CA LEU A 201 7.00 17.77 -6.37
C LEU A 201 5.73 18.39 -5.78
N LYS A 202 5.50 18.24 -4.47
CA LYS A 202 4.35 18.89 -3.79
C LYS A 202 4.43 20.41 -3.91
N GLU A 203 5.60 21.00 -3.68
CA GLU A 203 5.82 22.45 -3.82
C GLU A 203 5.54 22.95 -5.26
N CYS A 204 5.83 22.14 -6.27
CA CYS A 204 5.54 22.44 -7.68
C CYS A 204 4.05 22.28 -8.04
N LEU A 205 3.37 21.27 -7.50
CA LEU A 205 2.05 20.83 -7.90
C LEU A 205 0.91 21.53 -7.12
N GLU A 206 1.06 21.69 -5.81
CA GLU A 206 0.00 22.22 -4.94
C GLU A 206 -0.47 23.64 -5.33
N PRO A 207 0.40 24.59 -5.75
CA PRO A 207 -0.05 25.89 -6.26
C PRO A 207 -0.95 25.80 -7.50
N LYS A 208 -0.89 24.69 -8.23
CA LYS A 208 -1.70 24.41 -9.43
C LYS A 208 -2.97 23.63 -9.11
N GLY A 209 -3.24 23.34 -7.83
CA GLY A 209 -4.39 22.54 -7.39
C GLY A 209 -4.25 21.03 -7.61
N ILE A 210 -3.02 20.53 -7.75
CA ILE A 210 -2.71 19.09 -7.81
C ILE A 210 -2.07 18.67 -6.49
N TYR A 211 -2.63 17.66 -5.85
CA TYR A 211 -2.19 17.16 -4.56
C TYR A 211 -1.79 15.69 -4.67
N LEU A 212 -0.63 15.32 -4.16
CA LEU A 212 -0.21 13.92 -4.05
C LEU A 212 -0.75 13.34 -2.75
N LEU A 213 -1.36 12.16 -2.81
CA LEU A 213 -1.92 11.47 -1.64
C LEU A 213 -1.78 9.96 -1.78
N GLY A 214 -1.35 9.30 -0.71
CA GLY A 214 -1.30 7.84 -0.64
C GLY A 214 0.08 7.24 -0.90
N ARG A 215 0.20 5.94 -0.68
CA ARG A 215 1.47 5.21 -0.56
C ARG A 215 2.44 5.46 -1.72
N PHE A 216 1.98 5.38 -2.96
CA PHE A 216 2.84 5.51 -4.15
C PHE A 216 2.84 6.91 -4.77
N ALA A 217 1.86 7.76 -4.47
CA ALA A 217 1.89 9.16 -4.87
C ALA A 217 2.85 9.96 -3.98
N GLU A 218 2.85 9.70 -2.67
CA GLU A 218 3.72 10.36 -1.70
C GLU A 218 5.02 9.60 -1.44
N TRP A 219 5.18 8.42 -2.05
CA TRP A 219 6.32 7.51 -1.84
C TRP A 219 6.59 7.21 -0.37
N GLU A 220 5.50 7.03 0.40
CA GLU A 220 5.52 6.77 1.84
C GLU A 220 5.02 5.36 2.19
N TYR A 221 5.62 4.75 3.23
CA TYR A 221 5.18 3.46 3.72
C TYR A 221 3.91 3.64 4.57
N TYR A 222 2.77 3.75 3.90
CA TYR A 222 1.48 3.84 4.57
C TYR A 222 0.81 2.48 4.71
N ASN A 223 0.38 2.14 5.93
CA ASN A 223 -0.71 1.20 6.15
C ASN A 223 -2.04 1.90 5.87
N MET A 224 -3.15 1.15 5.86
CA MET A 224 -4.47 1.72 5.54
C MET A 224 -4.88 2.85 6.48
N ASP A 225 -4.60 2.73 7.79
CA ASP A 225 -4.85 3.76 8.80
C ASP A 225 -4.06 5.03 8.54
N ALA A 226 -2.77 4.91 8.23
CA ALA A 226 -1.92 6.05 7.89
C ALA A 226 -2.37 6.74 6.59
N ALA A 227 -2.78 5.96 5.57
CA ALA A 227 -3.31 6.52 4.32
C ALA A 227 -4.63 7.28 4.55
N MET A 228 -5.53 6.76 5.40
CA MET A 228 -6.75 7.46 5.81
C MET A 228 -6.44 8.71 6.61
N GLY A 229 -5.47 8.67 7.53
CA GLY A 229 -4.99 9.84 8.27
C GLY A 229 -4.49 10.95 7.35
N ALA A 230 -3.66 10.59 6.36
CA ALA A 230 -3.15 11.54 5.37
C ALA A 230 -4.29 12.18 4.55
N ALA A 231 -5.34 11.40 4.20
CA ALA A 231 -6.51 11.91 3.49
C ALA A 231 -7.29 12.93 4.34
N LEU A 232 -7.50 12.64 5.63
CA LEU A 232 -8.17 13.57 6.56
C LEU A 232 -7.37 14.86 6.77
N ASP A 233 -6.05 14.77 6.81
CA ASP A 233 -5.20 15.95 6.97
C ASP A 233 -5.18 16.81 5.70
N LEU A 234 -5.20 16.18 4.51
CA LEU A 234 -5.38 16.90 3.25
C LEU A 234 -6.75 17.61 3.20
N ASP A 235 -7.82 16.95 3.60
CA ASP A 235 -9.18 17.53 3.63
C ASP A 235 -9.23 18.80 4.51
N LYS A 236 -8.66 18.75 5.72
CA LYS A 236 -8.55 19.93 6.62
C LYS A 236 -7.80 21.08 5.96
N ARG A 237 -6.68 20.80 5.25
CA ARG A 237 -5.91 21.82 4.54
C ARG A 237 -6.73 22.45 3.43
N LEU A 238 -7.40 21.62 2.62
CA LEU A 238 -8.24 22.09 1.51
C LEU A 238 -9.42 22.94 1.98
N ALA A 239 -10.04 22.57 3.11
CA ALA A 239 -11.11 23.36 3.74
C ALA A 239 -10.60 24.73 4.21
N ALA A 240 -9.44 24.79 4.86
CA ALA A 240 -8.83 26.05 5.30
C ALA A 240 -8.50 26.98 4.14
N GLU A 241 -7.98 26.44 3.02
CA GLU A 241 -7.71 27.22 1.80
C GLU A 241 -8.97 27.83 1.18
N GLN A 242 -10.11 27.14 1.27
CA GLN A 242 -11.38 27.66 0.77
C GLN A 242 -11.89 28.84 1.61
N MET A 243 -11.73 28.75 2.94
CA MET A 243 -12.15 29.84 3.86
C MET A 243 -11.32 31.11 3.69
N THR A 244 -10.07 31.01 3.22
CA THR A 244 -9.19 32.19 3.01
C THR A 244 -9.39 32.85 1.63
N ARG A 245 -10.09 32.18 0.70
CA ARG A 245 -10.35 32.69 -0.66
C ARG A 245 -11.75 33.27 -0.86
N GLY A 246 -12.66 33.09 0.11
CA GLY A 246 -14.02 33.64 0.14
C GLY A 246 -14.11 34.87 1.04
#